data_956659305257a9e3a922cf943010d658
#
_entry.id   956659305257a9e3a922cf943010d658
#
_cell.length_a   1.000
_cell.length_b   1.000
_cell.length_c   1.000
_cell.angle_alpha   90.00
_cell.angle_beta   90.00
_cell.angle_gamma   90.00
#
_symmetry.space_group_name_H-M   'P 1'
#
loop_
_entity.id
_entity.type
_entity.pdbx_description
1 polymer ?
#
loop_
_entity_poly.entity_id
_entity_poly.type
_entity_poly.pdbx_seq_one_letter_code
_entity_poly.pdbx_strand_id
1 'polypeptide(L)'
;HNMRTLASQAPNKQYKIAGETMYIYAPLANRLGLNKIKTELEDLSFKYEHPEEYKDITNKLSMSEEQRKKLFKDFTSPIRAALDSLGIQYEIKARVKSPYSIWNKMQNKHVSFDEIYDILAVRIIFTPKERANEINECFNIYVAISRIYKSHPDRLRDWVSHPKANGYQAL
;
A
#
# COMPACT_ATOMS: atom_id res chain seq x y z
N HIS A 1 13.27 3.95 -17.22
CA HIS A 1 14.32 4.95 -17.28
C HIS A 1 13.81 6.27 -17.86
N ASN A 2 13.20 6.28 -19.03
CA ASN A 2 12.72 7.49 -19.71
C ASN A 2 11.76 8.34 -18.89
N MET A 3 10.88 7.71 -18.11
CA MET A 3 9.96 8.44 -17.23
C MET A 3 10.67 9.21 -16.12
N ARG A 4 11.77 8.69 -15.58
CA ARG A 4 12.56 9.36 -14.54
C ARG A 4 13.30 10.61 -15.06
N THR A 5 13.59 10.65 -16.37
CA THR A 5 14.30 11.77 -17.04
C THR A 5 13.37 12.63 -17.90
N LEU A 6 12.06 12.44 -17.79
CA LEU A 6 11.08 13.07 -18.67
C LEU A 6 11.05 14.60 -18.55
N ALA A 7 11.49 15.15 -17.41
CA ALA A 7 11.58 16.60 -17.18
C ALA A 7 12.45 17.34 -18.20
N SER A 8 13.41 16.66 -18.86
CA SER A 8 14.28 17.24 -19.90
C SER A 8 13.61 17.39 -21.28
N GLN A 9 12.42 16.82 -21.44
CA GLN A 9 11.69 16.87 -22.72
C GLN A 9 10.75 18.08 -22.78
N ALA A 10 10.37 18.48 -24.01
CA ALA A 10 9.39 19.53 -24.22
C ALA A 10 8.00 19.13 -23.64
N PRO A 11 7.20 20.09 -23.14
CA PRO A 11 5.92 19.80 -22.46
C PRO A 11 4.97 18.91 -23.25
N ASN A 12 4.83 19.13 -24.57
CA ASN A 12 3.98 18.31 -25.42
C ASN A 12 4.43 16.83 -25.48
N LYS A 13 5.76 16.59 -25.45
CA LYS A 13 6.31 15.23 -25.39
C LYS A 13 6.11 14.63 -24.00
N GLN A 14 6.27 15.43 -22.94
CA GLN A 14 6.05 14.98 -21.58
C GLN A 14 4.63 14.41 -21.42
N TYR A 15 3.62 15.17 -21.82
CA TYR A 15 2.23 14.77 -21.73
C TYR A 15 1.92 13.50 -22.55
N LYS A 16 2.40 13.45 -23.80
CA LYS A 16 2.22 12.27 -24.67
C LYS A 16 2.83 11.01 -24.08
N ILE A 17 4.10 11.09 -23.63
CA ILE A 17 4.82 9.94 -23.07
C ILE A 17 4.21 9.51 -21.72
N ALA A 18 3.73 10.46 -20.92
CA ALA A 18 3.03 10.17 -19.68
C ALA A 18 1.74 9.39 -19.95
N GLY A 19 0.91 9.83 -20.91
CA GLY A 19 -0.30 9.13 -21.30
C GLY A 19 -0.04 7.72 -21.85
N GLU A 20 0.92 7.57 -22.77
CA GLU A 20 1.32 6.24 -23.26
C GLU A 20 1.76 5.33 -22.10
N THR A 21 2.49 5.89 -21.14
CA THR A 21 2.95 5.14 -19.97
C THR A 21 1.79 4.71 -19.07
N MET A 22 0.87 5.63 -18.79
CA MET A 22 -0.29 5.36 -17.95
C MET A 22 -1.21 4.29 -18.54
N TYR A 23 -1.51 4.39 -19.84
CA TYR A 23 -2.54 3.55 -20.47
C TYR A 23 -2.00 2.29 -21.12
N ILE A 24 -0.70 2.17 -21.36
CA ILE A 24 -0.09 1.00 -21.99
C ILE A 24 0.91 0.31 -21.06
N TYR A 25 1.97 1.01 -20.65
CA TYR A 25 3.08 0.36 -19.93
C TYR A 25 2.76 0.01 -18.47
N ALA A 26 2.02 0.85 -17.76
CA ALA A 26 1.61 0.54 -16.39
C ALA A 26 0.65 -0.65 -16.32
N PRO A 27 -0.38 -0.78 -17.17
CA PRO A 27 -1.19 -1.99 -17.29
C PRO A 27 -0.42 -3.25 -17.66
N LEU A 28 0.55 -3.15 -18.57
CA LEU A 28 1.43 -4.27 -18.91
C LEU A 28 2.27 -4.72 -17.72
N ALA A 29 2.90 -3.77 -17.00
CA ALA A 29 3.64 -4.07 -15.78
C ALA A 29 2.75 -4.75 -14.72
N ASN A 30 1.49 -4.33 -14.60
CA ASN A 30 0.52 -4.98 -13.71
C ASN A 30 0.24 -6.42 -14.10
N ARG A 31 0.01 -6.71 -15.39
CA ARG A 31 -0.25 -8.07 -15.89
C ARG A 31 0.94 -9.01 -15.70
N LEU A 32 2.16 -8.46 -15.77
CA LEU A 32 3.41 -9.20 -15.55
C LEU A 32 3.76 -9.34 -14.05
N GLY A 33 2.92 -8.84 -13.13
CA GLY A 33 3.16 -8.90 -11.69
C GLY A 33 4.27 -7.94 -11.19
N LEU A 34 4.74 -7.02 -12.05
CA LEU A 34 5.82 -6.06 -11.74
C LEU A 34 5.28 -4.86 -10.96
N ASN A 35 4.69 -5.11 -9.78
CA ASN A 35 3.94 -4.11 -9.01
C ASN A 35 4.75 -2.86 -8.64
N LYS A 36 6.04 -2.98 -8.36
CA LYS A 36 6.90 -1.82 -8.07
C LYS A 36 7.05 -0.92 -9.29
N ILE A 37 7.29 -1.52 -10.45
CA ILE A 37 7.43 -0.79 -11.72
C ILE A 37 6.09 -0.15 -12.09
N LYS A 38 4.99 -0.89 -12.00
CA LYS A 38 3.64 -0.38 -12.23
C LYS A 38 3.37 0.87 -11.39
N THR A 39 3.60 0.81 -10.08
CA THR A 39 3.35 1.93 -9.17
C THR A 39 4.22 3.14 -9.50
N GLU A 40 5.50 2.93 -9.82
CA GLU A 40 6.40 4.02 -10.21
C GLU A 40 5.96 4.67 -11.53
N LEU A 41 5.55 3.87 -12.53
CA LEU A 41 5.06 4.37 -13.80
C LEU A 41 3.78 5.19 -13.63
N GLU A 42 2.84 4.72 -12.84
CA GLU A 42 1.60 5.43 -12.51
C GLU A 42 1.88 6.78 -11.83
N ASP A 43 2.74 6.80 -10.80
CA ASP A 43 3.07 8.03 -10.07
C ASP A 43 3.81 9.04 -10.93
N LEU A 44 4.75 8.59 -11.75
CA LEU A 44 5.46 9.46 -12.69
C LEU A 44 4.54 10.01 -13.78
N SER A 45 3.63 9.20 -14.32
CA SER A 45 2.65 9.67 -15.30
C SER A 45 1.68 10.68 -14.69
N PHE A 46 1.16 10.38 -13.51
CA PHE A 46 0.26 11.26 -12.76
C PHE A 46 0.87 12.65 -12.52
N LYS A 47 2.17 12.71 -12.20
CA LYS A 47 2.91 13.96 -12.02
C LYS A 47 2.85 14.88 -13.25
N TYR A 48 2.84 14.31 -14.47
CA TYR A 48 2.83 15.09 -15.71
C TYR A 48 1.42 15.32 -16.27
N GLU A 49 0.49 14.41 -16.04
CA GLU A 49 -0.90 14.55 -16.50
C GLU A 49 -1.73 15.44 -15.58
N HIS A 50 -1.46 15.39 -14.26
CA HIS A 50 -2.20 16.12 -13.21
C HIS A 50 -1.23 16.76 -12.21
N PRO A 51 -0.42 17.74 -12.62
CA PRO A 51 0.66 18.29 -11.80
C PRO A 51 0.18 18.97 -10.52
N GLU A 52 -0.97 19.65 -10.55
CA GLU A 52 -1.51 20.36 -9.37
C GLU A 52 -2.01 19.36 -8.32
N GLU A 53 -2.79 18.37 -8.73
CA GLU A 53 -3.29 17.32 -7.85
C GLU A 53 -2.16 16.48 -7.28
N TYR A 54 -1.15 16.17 -8.11
CA TYR A 54 0.06 15.49 -7.67
C TYR A 54 0.79 16.28 -6.58
N LYS A 55 0.96 17.59 -6.77
CA LYS A 55 1.61 18.49 -5.80
C LYS A 55 0.81 18.59 -4.51
N ASP A 56 -0.52 18.76 -4.58
CA ASP A 56 -1.39 18.83 -3.41
C ASP A 56 -1.28 17.55 -2.56
N ILE A 57 -1.45 16.39 -3.20
CA ILE A 57 -1.36 15.11 -2.50
C ILE A 57 0.05 14.87 -1.92
N THR A 58 1.10 15.20 -2.67
CA THR A 58 2.47 15.02 -2.21
C THR A 58 2.78 15.93 -1.02
N ASN A 59 2.28 17.16 -1.01
CA ASN A 59 2.40 18.07 0.12
C ASN A 59 1.68 17.55 1.36
N LYS A 60 0.46 17.01 1.20
CA LYS A 60 -0.29 16.37 2.29
C LYS A 60 0.38 15.11 2.82
N LEU A 61 1.10 14.39 1.96
CA LEU A 61 1.93 13.24 2.34
C LEU A 61 3.30 13.62 2.92
N SER A 62 3.67 14.89 2.96
CA SER A 62 5.01 15.39 3.33
C SER A 62 5.31 15.25 4.82
N MET A 63 5.28 14.03 5.32
CA MET A 63 6.00 13.67 6.55
C MET A 63 7.46 13.44 6.19
N SER A 64 8.39 13.99 7.00
CA SER A 64 9.81 13.66 6.82
C SER A 64 10.00 12.13 6.94
N GLU A 65 11.03 11.61 6.28
CA GLU A 65 11.35 10.19 6.36
C GLU A 65 11.57 9.74 7.81
N GLU A 66 12.16 10.60 8.64
CA GLU A 66 12.39 10.35 10.07
C GLU A 66 11.08 10.29 10.87
N GLN A 67 10.16 11.24 10.63
CA GLN A 67 8.84 11.22 11.26
C GLN A 67 8.08 9.96 10.90
N ARG A 68 8.16 9.53 9.64
CA ARG A 68 7.51 8.32 9.14
C ARG A 68 8.11 7.07 9.78
N LYS A 69 9.45 6.97 9.85
CA LYS A 69 10.15 5.86 10.52
C LYS A 69 9.78 5.80 12.00
N LYS A 70 9.72 6.95 12.67
CA LYS A 70 9.33 7.03 14.08
C LYS A 70 7.89 6.54 14.26
N LEU A 71 6.94 7.06 13.47
CA LEU A 71 5.54 6.64 13.53
C LEU A 71 5.37 5.12 13.33
N PHE A 72 6.05 4.55 12.32
CA PHE A 72 6.01 3.10 12.10
C PHE A 72 6.64 2.31 13.24
N LYS A 73 7.75 2.79 13.79
CA LYS A 73 8.40 2.15 14.94
C LYS A 73 7.47 2.15 16.16
N ASP A 74 6.89 3.30 16.49
CA ASP A 74 6.00 3.46 17.64
C ASP A 74 4.74 2.60 17.47
N PHE A 75 4.16 2.58 16.28
CA PHE A 75 2.99 1.75 15.95
C PHE A 75 3.29 0.25 15.98
N THR A 76 4.43 -0.18 15.44
CA THR A 76 4.75 -1.60 15.32
C THR A 76 5.42 -2.21 16.55
N SER A 77 5.95 -1.41 17.47
CA SER A 77 6.63 -1.90 18.66
C SER A 77 5.73 -2.78 19.56
N PRO A 78 4.52 -2.37 19.96
CA PRO A 78 3.64 -3.22 20.75
C PRO A 78 3.15 -4.45 19.95
N ILE A 79 2.98 -4.34 18.63
CA ILE A 79 2.66 -5.49 17.77
C ILE A 79 3.79 -6.53 17.82
N ARG A 80 5.05 -6.09 17.68
CA ARG A 80 6.21 -6.98 17.76
C ARG A 80 6.26 -7.71 19.09
N ALA A 81 6.09 -6.99 20.20
CA ALA A 81 6.08 -7.60 21.54
C ALA A 81 5.00 -8.67 21.68
N ALA A 82 3.79 -8.43 21.14
CA ALA A 82 2.73 -9.41 21.14
C ALA A 82 3.03 -10.64 20.28
N LEU A 83 3.59 -10.44 19.07
CA LEU A 83 3.94 -11.53 18.17
C LEU A 83 5.12 -12.37 18.70
N ASP A 84 6.11 -11.72 19.31
CA ASP A 84 7.25 -12.38 19.96
C ASP A 84 6.76 -13.27 21.12
N SER A 85 5.78 -12.81 21.89
CA SER A 85 5.17 -13.61 22.97
C SER A 85 4.41 -14.85 22.47
N LEU A 86 3.92 -14.83 21.23
CA LEU A 86 3.27 -15.97 20.59
C LEU A 86 4.31 -16.97 20.02
N GLY A 87 5.57 -16.58 19.96
CA GLY A 87 6.65 -17.41 19.41
C GLY A 87 6.48 -17.74 17.93
N ILE A 88 5.92 -16.81 17.15
CA ILE A 88 5.66 -16.94 15.71
C ILE A 88 6.81 -16.30 14.94
N GLN A 89 7.20 -16.91 13.81
CA GLN A 89 8.11 -16.27 12.86
C GLN A 89 7.33 -15.34 11.95
N TYR A 90 7.72 -14.06 11.91
CA TYR A 90 7.00 -13.04 11.15
C TYR A 90 7.92 -11.99 10.52
N GLU A 91 7.41 -11.34 9.51
CA GLU A 91 7.98 -10.12 8.91
C GLU A 91 6.93 -9.02 8.93
N ILE A 92 7.28 -7.82 9.39
CA ILE A 92 6.40 -6.65 9.31
C ILE A 92 6.87 -5.75 8.16
N LYS A 93 5.99 -5.52 7.19
CA LYS A 93 6.19 -4.59 6.08
C LYS A 93 5.32 -3.36 6.24
N ALA A 94 5.95 -2.19 6.22
CA ALA A 94 5.26 -0.92 6.18
C ALA A 94 5.10 -0.46 4.72
N ARG A 95 3.95 0.11 4.40
CA ARG A 95 3.65 0.64 3.07
C ARG A 95 2.97 2.00 3.19
N VAL A 96 3.45 2.96 2.40
CA VAL A 96 2.73 4.20 2.13
C VAL A 96 2.02 4.04 0.78
N LYS A 97 0.77 4.45 0.72
CA LYS A 97 0.00 4.44 -0.52
C LYS A 97 0.55 5.50 -1.47
N SER A 98 0.69 5.15 -2.75
CA SER A 98 1.26 6.06 -3.74
C SER A 98 0.32 7.22 -4.08
N PRO A 99 0.85 8.40 -4.45
CA PRO A 99 0.05 9.57 -4.82
C PRO A 99 -1.03 9.28 -5.84
N TYR A 100 -0.70 8.58 -6.93
CA TYR A 100 -1.68 8.18 -7.93
C TYR A 100 -2.79 7.29 -7.35
N SER A 101 -2.42 6.30 -6.52
CA SER A 101 -3.40 5.40 -5.90
C SER A 101 -4.35 6.13 -4.93
N ILE A 102 -3.87 7.20 -4.28
CA ILE A 102 -4.69 8.07 -3.44
C ILE A 102 -5.67 8.85 -4.31
N TRP A 103 -5.15 9.57 -5.31
CA TRP A 103 -5.94 10.35 -6.24
C TRP A 103 -7.03 9.51 -6.93
N ASN A 104 -6.66 8.37 -7.48
CA ASN A 104 -7.59 7.45 -8.13
C ASN A 104 -8.71 6.97 -7.19
N LYS A 105 -8.38 6.75 -5.91
CA LYS A 105 -9.37 6.38 -4.90
C LYS A 105 -10.30 7.56 -4.57
N MET A 106 -9.77 8.79 -4.49
CA MET A 106 -10.58 10.00 -4.30
C MET A 106 -11.58 10.16 -5.45
N GLN A 107 -11.12 10.01 -6.70
CA GLN A 107 -11.98 10.12 -7.89
C GLN A 107 -13.05 9.03 -7.95
N ASN A 108 -12.67 7.77 -7.79
CA ASN A 108 -13.59 6.63 -7.93
C ASN A 108 -14.61 6.53 -6.80
N LYS A 109 -14.28 7.02 -5.60
CA LYS A 109 -15.17 6.96 -4.43
C LYS A 109 -15.82 8.28 -4.08
N HIS A 110 -15.48 9.36 -4.79
CA HIS A 110 -15.93 10.72 -4.52
C HIS A 110 -15.70 11.13 -3.07
N VAL A 111 -14.51 10.86 -2.54
CA VAL A 111 -14.10 11.17 -1.16
C VAL A 111 -12.94 12.14 -1.12
N SER A 112 -12.81 12.88 -0.03
CA SER A 112 -11.67 13.77 0.21
C SER A 112 -10.42 12.99 0.63
N PHE A 113 -9.26 13.66 0.66
CA PHE A 113 -8.01 13.07 1.13
C PHE A 113 -8.12 12.56 2.57
N ASP A 114 -8.78 13.31 3.45
CA ASP A 114 -8.91 12.99 4.88
C ASP A 114 -9.81 11.78 5.14
N GLU A 115 -10.63 11.39 4.17
CA GLU A 115 -11.48 10.20 4.24
C GLU A 115 -10.76 8.93 3.74
N ILE A 116 -9.48 9.03 3.36
CA ILE A 116 -8.68 7.88 2.95
C ILE A 116 -7.91 7.31 4.13
N TYR A 117 -8.40 6.23 4.71
CA TYR A 117 -7.85 5.61 5.92
C TYR A 117 -6.65 4.68 5.70
N ASP A 118 -6.35 4.28 4.45
CA ASP A 118 -5.30 3.31 4.10
C ASP A 118 -4.06 3.97 3.46
N ILE A 119 -3.77 5.24 3.84
CA ILE A 119 -2.59 5.96 3.40
C ILE A 119 -1.31 5.31 3.92
N LEU A 120 -1.32 4.95 5.21
CA LEU A 120 -0.27 4.18 5.86
C LEU A 120 -0.83 2.80 6.19
N ALA A 121 -0.15 1.76 5.76
CA ALA A 121 -0.55 0.39 6.02
C ALA A 121 0.62 -0.44 6.54
N VAL A 122 0.32 -1.33 7.48
CA VAL A 122 1.24 -2.33 7.98
C VAL A 122 0.73 -3.70 7.56
N ARG A 123 1.63 -4.53 7.05
CA ARG A 123 1.35 -5.92 6.72
C ARG A 123 2.23 -6.81 7.56
N ILE A 124 1.62 -7.77 8.23
CA ILE A 124 2.31 -8.83 8.94
C ILE A 124 2.25 -10.07 8.06
N ILE A 125 3.41 -10.61 7.75
CA ILE A 125 3.57 -11.87 7.02
C ILE A 125 4.15 -12.85 8.01
N PHE A 126 3.49 -13.96 8.23
CA PHE A 126 3.96 -14.99 9.17
C PHE A 126 4.15 -16.34 8.47
N THR A 127 5.00 -17.16 9.05
CA THR A 127 5.16 -18.54 8.63
C THR A 127 4.55 -19.44 9.72
N PRO A 128 3.49 -20.20 9.41
CA PRO A 128 2.85 -21.06 10.40
C PRO A 128 3.83 -22.15 10.87
N LYS A 129 3.74 -22.52 12.16
CA LYS A 129 4.55 -23.62 12.72
C LYS A 129 4.18 -24.93 12.05
N GLU A 130 2.90 -25.15 11.85
CA GLU A 130 2.33 -26.28 11.13
C GLU A 130 1.30 -25.76 10.11
N ARG A 131 1.38 -26.26 8.89
CA ARG A 131 0.47 -25.83 7.81
C ARG A 131 -1.02 -26.07 8.15
N ALA A 132 -1.30 -27.13 8.91
CA ALA A 132 -2.66 -27.43 9.36
C ALA A 132 -3.23 -26.38 10.32
N ASN A 133 -2.37 -25.61 11.01
CA ASN A 133 -2.75 -24.61 11.99
C ASN A 133 -2.72 -23.17 11.45
N GLU A 134 -2.46 -22.97 10.15
CA GLU A 134 -2.29 -21.64 9.54
C GLU A 134 -3.46 -20.70 9.82
N ILE A 135 -4.69 -21.18 9.68
CA ILE A 135 -5.91 -20.40 9.94
C ILE A 135 -5.97 -19.98 11.40
N ASN A 136 -5.78 -20.94 12.33
CA ASN A 136 -5.84 -20.67 13.76
C ASN A 136 -4.74 -19.67 14.17
N GLU A 137 -3.51 -19.83 13.67
CA GLU A 137 -2.43 -18.90 13.95
C GLU A 137 -2.72 -17.49 13.43
N CYS A 138 -3.33 -17.37 12.24
CA CYS A 138 -3.74 -16.09 11.68
C CYS A 138 -4.75 -15.38 12.59
N PHE A 139 -5.79 -16.08 13.05
CA PHE A 139 -6.78 -15.51 13.97
C PHE A 139 -6.20 -15.21 15.36
N ASN A 140 -5.25 -15.99 15.85
CA ASN A 140 -4.53 -15.69 17.09
C ASN A 140 -3.73 -14.39 16.99
N ILE A 141 -3.07 -14.15 15.85
CA ILE A 141 -2.40 -12.88 15.54
C ILE A 141 -3.42 -11.73 15.54
N TYR A 142 -4.56 -11.90 14.85
CA TYR A 142 -5.60 -10.89 14.81
C TYR A 142 -6.13 -10.55 16.21
N VAL A 143 -6.40 -11.56 17.05
CA VAL A 143 -6.86 -11.36 18.42
C VAL A 143 -5.81 -10.62 19.25
N ALA A 144 -4.53 -10.99 19.12
CA ALA A 144 -3.44 -10.33 19.84
C ALA A 144 -3.35 -8.83 19.46
N ILE A 145 -3.48 -8.51 18.17
CA ILE A 145 -3.44 -7.12 17.67
C ILE A 145 -4.70 -6.37 18.10
N SER A 146 -5.87 -7.00 18.09
CA SER A 146 -7.16 -6.38 18.50
C SER A 146 -7.20 -6.01 19.97
N ARG A 147 -6.35 -6.61 20.81
CA ARG A 147 -6.16 -6.22 22.22
C ARG A 147 -5.34 -4.95 22.38
N ILE A 148 -4.49 -4.64 21.39
CA ILE A 148 -3.63 -3.44 21.38
C ILE A 148 -4.36 -2.29 20.68
N TYR A 149 -4.95 -2.57 19.53
CA TYR A 149 -5.61 -1.59 18.68
C TYR A 149 -7.04 -2.02 18.39
N LYS A 150 -7.99 -1.11 18.63
CA LYS A 150 -9.40 -1.37 18.33
C LYS A 150 -9.59 -1.65 16.84
N SER A 151 -10.12 -2.83 16.52
CA SER A 151 -10.50 -3.17 15.15
C SER A 151 -11.72 -2.37 14.69
N HIS A 152 -11.82 -2.15 13.38
CA HIS A 152 -13.00 -1.55 12.76
C HIS A 152 -13.81 -2.67 12.09
N PRO A 153 -14.94 -3.12 12.69
CA PRO A 153 -15.66 -4.32 12.23
C PRO A 153 -16.08 -4.26 10.76
N ASP A 154 -16.58 -3.10 10.31
CA ASP A 154 -17.07 -2.93 8.93
C ASP A 154 -15.95 -3.01 7.87
N ARG A 155 -14.70 -3.01 8.31
CA ARG A 155 -13.51 -3.06 7.43
C ARG A 155 -12.79 -4.39 7.46
N LEU A 156 -13.16 -5.29 8.36
CA LEU A 156 -12.61 -6.64 8.40
C LEU A 156 -12.91 -7.36 7.07
N ARG A 157 -11.89 -7.97 6.50
CA ARG A 157 -12.00 -8.78 5.27
C ARG A 157 -11.34 -10.13 5.53
N ASP A 158 -12.15 -11.11 5.81
CA ASP A 158 -11.71 -12.48 6.04
C ASP A 158 -11.51 -13.21 4.70
N TRP A 159 -10.28 -13.11 4.18
CA TRP A 159 -9.82 -13.90 3.05
C TRP A 159 -8.96 -15.08 3.50
N VAL A 160 -8.95 -15.40 4.80
CA VAL A 160 -8.29 -16.58 5.36
C VAL A 160 -9.25 -17.75 5.35
N SER A 161 -10.46 -17.57 5.92
CA SER A 161 -11.51 -18.61 5.90
C SER A 161 -12.06 -18.84 4.49
N HIS A 162 -12.13 -17.78 3.67
CA HIS A 162 -12.66 -17.84 2.30
C HIS A 162 -11.67 -17.18 1.32
N PRO A 163 -10.61 -17.87 0.89
CA PRO A 163 -9.61 -17.33 -0.03
C PRO A 163 -10.22 -16.80 -1.33
N LYS A 164 -9.59 -15.77 -1.90
CA LYS A 164 -9.99 -15.30 -3.23
C LYS A 164 -9.71 -16.35 -4.30
N ALA A 165 -10.40 -16.26 -5.45
CA ALA A 165 -10.24 -17.20 -6.55
C ALA A 165 -8.80 -17.35 -7.07
N ASN A 166 -7.95 -16.30 -6.87
CA ASN A 166 -6.53 -16.34 -7.21
C ASN A 166 -5.62 -16.87 -6.08
N GLY A 167 -6.19 -17.45 -5.02
CA GLY A 167 -5.45 -18.00 -3.87
C GLY A 167 -4.95 -16.95 -2.87
N TYR A 168 -5.34 -15.67 -2.99
CA TYR A 168 -4.93 -14.65 -2.02
C TYR A 168 -5.62 -14.88 -0.68
N GLN A 169 -4.83 -14.95 0.39
CA GLN A 169 -5.25 -15.09 1.78
C GLN A 169 -4.73 -13.92 2.61
N ALA A 170 -5.61 -13.29 3.35
CA ALA A 170 -5.29 -12.25 4.34
C ALA A 170 -6.50 -11.99 5.24
N LEU A 171 -6.23 -11.53 6.45
CA LEU A 171 -7.22 -11.03 7.40
C LEU A 171 -7.03 -9.53 7.59
#